data_8a3d4f5c752aee93bac094d3301cc947
#
_entry.id   8a3d4f5c752aee93bac094d3301cc947
#
_cell.length_a   1.000
_cell.length_b   1.000
_cell.length_c   1.000
_cell.angle_alpha   90.00
_cell.angle_beta   90.00
_cell.angle_gamma   90.00
#
_symmetry.space_group_name_H-M   'P 1'
#
loop_
_entity.id
_entity.type
_entity.pdbx_description
1 polymer ?
#
loop_
_entity_poly.entity_id
_entity_poly.type
_entity_poly.pdbx_seq_one_letter_code
_entity_poly.pdbx_strand_id
1 'polypeptide(L)'
;AILQQSPTRIWIATEGAGLLLFNPKTQEVKAYHHSSSNPKSISSNYIRSLALDSQNRLWIGTFNDLNIYHEGNDSFVSYSSSPVESGSLSQRSVRSIFMDSQGGMWLGTYFGGLNYYHPIRNRFKNIQRIPYKNSLSDNVVSCITEDKDKNLWIGTNDGGLNLYNTKTQQFTHYILQEDEREIGIGSNNIKAVYVDEQKSLVYIGTHAGGLTVLHRNSGQMESFNQLNSQLVNENVYAILPDKGGNLLLGTLSALVSFNPEKKSFTTI
;
A
#
# COMPACT_ATOMS: atom_id res chain seq x y z
N ALA A 1 7.72 -2.95 6.40
CA ALA A 1 6.40 -3.59 6.61
C ALA A 1 6.52 -4.75 7.59
N ILE A 2 5.44 -5.06 8.30
CA ILE A 2 5.36 -6.21 9.22
C ILE A 2 4.10 -7.00 8.84
N LEU A 3 4.24 -8.34 8.75
CA LEU A 3 3.15 -9.22 8.36
C LEU A 3 3.15 -10.48 9.23
N GLN A 4 2.06 -10.72 9.94
CA GLN A 4 1.87 -11.96 10.69
C GLN A 4 1.26 -13.03 9.78
N GLN A 5 2.00 -14.10 9.52
CA GLN A 5 1.53 -15.26 8.77
C GLN A 5 0.85 -16.31 9.70
N SER A 6 1.38 -16.44 10.91
CA SER A 6 0.85 -17.30 11.95
C SER A 6 1.27 -16.80 13.35
N PRO A 7 0.75 -17.36 14.46
CA PRO A 7 1.18 -16.97 15.81
C PRO A 7 2.68 -17.15 16.11
N THR A 8 3.38 -17.92 15.30
CA THR A 8 4.84 -18.18 15.45
C THR A 8 5.67 -17.64 14.30
N ARG A 9 5.05 -16.97 13.31
CA ARG A 9 5.74 -16.49 12.11
C ARG A 9 5.34 -15.06 11.81
N ILE A 10 6.24 -14.14 12.13
CA ILE A 10 6.09 -12.71 11.82
C ILE A 10 7.20 -12.33 10.85
N TRP A 11 6.81 -11.89 9.66
CA TRP A 11 7.72 -11.39 8.65
C TRP A 11 7.95 -9.90 8.83
N ILE A 12 9.21 -9.46 8.79
CA ILE A 12 9.60 -8.06 8.95
C ILE A 12 10.42 -7.66 7.72
N ALA A 13 9.86 -6.76 6.95
CA ALA A 13 10.50 -6.15 5.79
C ALA A 13 11.34 -4.95 6.22
N THR A 14 12.60 -4.91 5.80
CA THR A 14 13.52 -3.83 6.13
C THR A 14 14.01 -3.10 4.88
N GLU A 15 14.45 -1.88 5.04
CA GLU A 15 15.11 -1.10 3.99
C GLU A 15 16.64 -1.21 4.12
N GLY A 16 17.19 -2.34 3.65
CA GLY A 16 18.64 -2.59 3.59
C GLY A 16 19.13 -3.80 4.36
N ALA A 17 18.42 -4.24 5.42
CA ALA A 17 18.79 -5.44 6.18
C ALA A 17 18.08 -6.72 5.72
N GLY A 18 17.44 -6.72 4.55
CA GLY A 18 16.75 -7.87 3.99
C GLY A 18 15.41 -8.17 4.66
N LEU A 19 15.01 -9.45 4.59
CA LEU A 19 13.76 -9.95 5.15
C LEU A 19 14.06 -10.75 6.43
N LEU A 20 13.32 -10.46 7.49
CA LEU A 20 13.45 -11.17 8.75
C LEU A 20 12.19 -12.00 9.03
N LEU A 21 12.38 -13.21 9.51
CA LEU A 21 11.35 -14.07 10.08
C LEU A 21 11.55 -14.16 11.58
N PHE A 22 10.62 -13.63 12.35
CA PHE A 22 10.62 -13.64 13.80
C PHE A 22 9.62 -14.64 14.36
N ASN A 23 10.04 -15.44 15.32
CA ASN A 23 9.17 -16.32 16.10
C ASN A 23 8.96 -15.73 17.51
N PRO A 24 7.76 -15.21 17.83
CA PRO A 24 7.49 -14.59 19.13
C PRO A 24 7.59 -15.54 20.32
N LYS A 25 7.39 -16.87 20.10
CA LYS A 25 7.45 -17.86 21.19
C LYS A 25 8.86 -18.22 21.58
N THR A 26 9.76 -18.40 20.60
CA THR A 26 11.18 -18.75 20.85
C THR A 26 12.09 -17.54 20.87
N GLN A 27 11.59 -16.35 20.45
CA GLN A 27 12.35 -15.11 20.26
C GLN A 27 13.48 -15.22 19.22
N GLU A 28 13.45 -16.25 18.39
CA GLU A 28 14.43 -16.47 17.33
C GLU A 28 14.12 -15.58 16.12
N VAL A 29 15.18 -15.06 15.52
CA VAL A 29 15.13 -14.28 14.27
C VAL A 29 15.96 -14.99 13.22
N LYS A 30 15.35 -15.30 12.08
CA LYS A 30 16.05 -15.76 10.89
C LYS A 30 16.08 -14.64 9.85
N ALA A 31 17.27 -14.33 9.31
CA ALA A 31 17.48 -13.30 8.32
C ALA A 31 17.72 -13.91 6.94
N TYR A 32 17.12 -13.29 5.92
CA TYR A 32 17.29 -13.61 4.52
C TYR A 32 17.86 -12.40 3.78
N HIS A 33 19.00 -12.60 3.14
CA HIS A 33 19.72 -11.56 2.42
C HIS A 33 19.83 -11.89 0.94
N HIS A 34 19.92 -10.84 0.12
CA HIS A 34 20.27 -10.99 -1.28
C HIS A 34 21.70 -11.51 -1.42
N SER A 35 21.87 -12.45 -2.35
CA SER A 35 23.18 -12.97 -2.74
C SER A 35 23.23 -13.14 -4.26
N SER A 36 24.15 -12.44 -4.92
CA SER A 36 24.35 -12.53 -6.36
C SER A 36 24.84 -13.91 -6.81
N SER A 37 25.46 -14.68 -5.92
CA SER A 37 25.89 -16.06 -6.19
C SER A 37 24.80 -17.11 -5.96
N ASN A 38 23.67 -16.75 -5.33
CA ASN A 38 22.57 -17.65 -5.06
C ASN A 38 21.28 -17.14 -5.75
N PRO A 39 20.90 -17.68 -6.92
CA PRO A 39 19.69 -17.27 -7.64
C PRO A 39 18.38 -17.59 -6.92
N LYS A 40 18.43 -18.39 -5.86
CA LYS A 40 17.30 -18.72 -4.99
C LYS A 40 17.21 -17.80 -3.76
N SER A 41 18.13 -16.84 -3.58
CA SER A 41 18.04 -15.81 -2.56
C SER A 41 17.00 -14.75 -2.93
N ILE A 42 16.57 -13.95 -1.96
CA ILE A 42 15.73 -12.77 -2.23
C ILE A 42 16.47 -11.81 -3.18
N SER A 43 15.73 -11.18 -4.09
CA SER A 43 16.31 -10.36 -5.17
C SER A 43 16.91 -9.02 -4.74
N SER A 44 16.56 -8.55 -3.53
CA SER A 44 17.09 -7.30 -2.95
C SER A 44 16.96 -7.30 -1.43
N ASN A 45 17.87 -6.60 -0.74
CA ASN A 45 17.77 -6.34 0.70
C ASN A 45 16.84 -5.17 1.05
N TYR A 46 16.38 -4.42 0.04
CA TYR A 46 15.42 -3.33 0.20
C TYR A 46 14.02 -3.85 -0.04
N ILE A 47 13.32 -4.20 1.07
CA ILE A 47 11.98 -4.78 1.03
C ILE A 47 10.96 -3.66 1.26
N ARG A 48 9.98 -3.57 0.37
CA ARG A 48 8.98 -2.50 0.38
C ARG A 48 7.62 -2.94 0.93
N SER A 49 7.18 -4.14 0.56
CA SER A 49 5.86 -4.63 0.90
C SER A 49 5.82 -6.14 1.07
N LEU A 50 4.88 -6.60 1.88
CA LEU A 50 4.60 -8.00 2.16
C LEU A 50 3.10 -8.24 2.04
N ALA A 51 2.69 -9.35 1.44
CA ALA A 51 1.32 -9.83 1.44
C ALA A 51 1.29 -11.36 1.44
N LEU A 52 0.18 -11.93 1.90
CA LEU A 52 -0.13 -13.36 1.73
C LEU A 52 -1.16 -13.50 0.60
N ASP A 53 -1.02 -14.52 -0.23
CA ASP A 53 -2.07 -14.89 -1.16
C ASP A 53 -3.09 -15.86 -0.54
N SER A 54 -4.11 -16.25 -1.30
CA SER A 54 -5.17 -17.18 -0.85
C SER A 54 -4.66 -18.58 -0.50
N GLN A 55 -3.43 -18.93 -0.88
CA GLN A 55 -2.75 -20.18 -0.53
C GLN A 55 -1.78 -19.98 0.64
N ASN A 56 -1.82 -18.83 1.32
CA ASN A 56 -0.93 -18.46 2.42
C ASN A 56 0.56 -18.38 2.02
N ARG A 57 0.86 -18.18 0.71
CA ARG A 57 2.22 -17.97 0.22
C ARG A 57 2.62 -16.52 0.44
N LEU A 58 3.84 -16.29 0.90
CA LEU A 58 4.36 -14.93 1.11
C LEU A 58 4.85 -14.33 -0.22
N TRP A 59 4.26 -13.18 -0.56
CA TRP A 59 4.66 -12.31 -1.65
C TRP A 59 5.44 -11.13 -1.10
N ILE A 60 6.58 -10.82 -1.71
CA ILE A 60 7.54 -9.84 -1.20
C ILE A 60 7.88 -8.87 -2.32
N GLY A 61 7.42 -7.63 -2.18
CA GLY A 61 7.78 -6.53 -3.06
C GLY A 61 9.11 -5.92 -2.65
N THR A 62 10.07 -5.90 -3.57
CA THR A 62 11.41 -5.36 -3.31
C THR A 62 11.75 -4.22 -4.26
N PHE A 63 12.90 -3.57 -4.03
CA PHE A 63 13.45 -2.60 -4.97
C PHE A 63 13.81 -3.24 -6.32
N ASN A 64 14.18 -4.53 -6.32
CA ASN A 64 14.46 -5.33 -7.50
C ASN A 64 13.60 -6.58 -7.50
N ASP A 65 12.55 -6.59 -8.30
CA ASP A 65 11.67 -7.71 -8.58
C ASP A 65 10.64 -8.03 -7.47
N LEU A 66 9.61 -8.75 -7.85
CA LEU A 66 8.69 -9.44 -6.97
C LEU A 66 9.29 -10.79 -6.58
N ASN A 67 9.19 -11.16 -5.31
CA ASN A 67 9.62 -12.48 -4.85
C ASN A 67 8.44 -13.23 -4.24
N ILE A 68 8.39 -14.55 -4.43
CA ILE A 68 7.49 -15.45 -3.72
C ILE A 68 8.34 -16.44 -2.93
N TYR A 69 8.08 -16.53 -1.63
CA TYR A 69 8.78 -17.47 -0.75
C TYR A 69 8.21 -18.88 -0.87
N HIS A 70 9.09 -19.84 -1.03
CA HIS A 70 8.79 -21.28 -1.05
C HIS A 70 9.25 -21.94 0.24
N GLU A 71 8.31 -22.24 1.11
CA GLU A 71 8.58 -22.81 2.45
C GLU A 71 9.27 -24.18 2.37
N GLY A 72 8.85 -25.06 1.43
CA GLY A 72 9.34 -26.44 1.35
C GLY A 72 10.85 -26.58 1.08
N ASN A 73 11.48 -25.59 0.47
CA ASN A 73 12.93 -25.57 0.21
C ASN A 73 13.61 -24.29 0.71
N ASP A 74 12.89 -23.51 1.52
CA ASP A 74 13.40 -22.29 2.17
C ASP A 74 14.08 -21.33 1.19
N SER A 75 13.42 -21.04 0.08
CA SER A 75 13.99 -20.28 -1.04
C SER A 75 12.99 -19.30 -1.64
N PHE A 76 13.47 -18.44 -2.55
CA PHE A 76 12.67 -17.46 -3.24
C PHE A 76 12.66 -17.71 -4.74
N VAL A 77 11.51 -17.46 -5.37
CA VAL A 77 11.38 -17.32 -6.82
C VAL A 77 11.11 -15.86 -7.13
N SER A 78 11.95 -15.28 -7.99
CA SER A 78 11.86 -13.87 -8.40
C SER A 78 11.15 -13.73 -9.74
N TYR A 79 10.29 -12.73 -9.86
CA TYR A 79 9.57 -12.35 -11.08
C TYR A 79 10.00 -10.93 -11.47
N SER A 80 10.67 -10.83 -12.60
CA SER A 80 11.18 -9.57 -13.17
C SER A 80 10.24 -8.98 -14.21
N SER A 81 10.46 -7.71 -14.55
CA SER A 81 9.90 -7.12 -15.77
C SER A 81 10.70 -7.57 -16.99
N SER A 82 9.99 -7.83 -18.08
CA SER A 82 10.60 -8.17 -19.37
C SER A 82 9.90 -7.37 -20.48
N PRO A 83 10.64 -6.64 -21.33
CA PRO A 83 10.05 -5.91 -22.45
C PRO A 83 9.54 -6.82 -23.57
N VAL A 84 9.97 -8.09 -23.60
CA VAL A 84 9.63 -9.06 -24.65
C VAL A 84 8.58 -10.09 -24.20
N GLU A 85 8.37 -10.27 -22.91
CA GLU A 85 7.40 -11.22 -22.37
C GLU A 85 6.09 -10.51 -22.05
N SER A 86 5.06 -10.74 -22.88
CA SER A 86 3.72 -10.26 -22.56
C SER A 86 3.19 -10.94 -21.30
N GLY A 87 2.78 -10.15 -20.29
CA GLY A 87 2.30 -10.65 -19.00
C GLY A 87 3.40 -10.76 -17.94
N SER A 88 4.59 -10.21 -18.16
CA SER A 88 5.57 -9.91 -17.12
C SER A 88 5.17 -8.66 -16.33
N LEU A 89 5.88 -8.38 -15.24
CA LEU A 89 5.72 -7.12 -14.50
C LEU A 89 6.02 -5.92 -15.40
N SER A 90 5.26 -4.83 -15.21
CA SER A 90 5.49 -3.57 -15.93
C SER A 90 6.82 -2.91 -15.54
N GLN A 91 7.29 -3.17 -14.29
CA GLN A 91 8.52 -2.60 -13.76
C GLN A 91 9.01 -3.41 -12.57
N ARG A 92 10.34 -3.46 -12.36
CA ARG A 92 10.98 -4.31 -11.35
C ARG A 92 10.72 -3.87 -9.90
N SER A 93 10.63 -2.58 -9.61
CA SER A 93 10.47 -2.08 -8.24
C SER A 93 9.01 -2.16 -7.80
N VAL A 94 8.68 -3.18 -7.01
CA VAL A 94 7.35 -3.40 -6.45
C VAL A 94 7.24 -2.72 -5.09
N ARG A 95 6.39 -1.70 -5.01
CA ARG A 95 6.26 -0.83 -3.84
C ARG A 95 5.13 -1.22 -2.90
N SER A 96 4.02 -1.71 -3.45
CA SER A 96 2.86 -2.15 -2.69
C SER A 96 2.30 -3.45 -3.25
N ILE A 97 1.80 -4.31 -2.38
CA ILE A 97 1.12 -5.55 -2.75
C ILE A 97 -0.16 -5.62 -1.94
N PHE A 98 -1.25 -5.98 -2.62
CA PHE A 98 -2.56 -6.14 -2.01
C PHE A 98 -3.26 -7.37 -2.59
N MET A 99 -3.82 -8.23 -1.75
CA MET A 99 -4.70 -9.32 -2.16
C MET A 99 -6.16 -8.85 -2.04
N ASP A 100 -6.89 -8.88 -3.15
CA ASP A 100 -8.31 -8.59 -3.14
C ASP A 100 -9.14 -9.76 -2.57
N SER A 101 -10.40 -9.51 -2.29
CA SER A 101 -11.31 -10.51 -1.71
C SER A 101 -11.69 -11.63 -2.67
N GLN A 102 -11.29 -11.56 -3.94
CA GLN A 102 -11.46 -12.62 -4.94
C GLN A 102 -10.18 -13.45 -5.12
N GLY A 103 -9.12 -13.16 -4.34
CA GLY A 103 -7.83 -13.86 -4.39
C GLY A 103 -6.90 -13.34 -5.48
N GLY A 104 -7.23 -12.22 -6.12
CA GLY A 104 -6.35 -11.53 -7.07
C GLY A 104 -5.26 -10.73 -6.33
N MET A 105 -4.06 -10.70 -6.90
CA MET A 105 -2.92 -9.95 -6.36
C MET A 105 -2.70 -8.67 -7.16
N TRP A 106 -2.75 -7.54 -6.48
CA TRP A 106 -2.51 -6.21 -7.03
C TRP A 106 -1.13 -5.72 -6.59
N LEU A 107 -0.32 -5.26 -7.54
CA LEU A 107 1.04 -4.83 -7.31
C LEU A 107 1.24 -3.42 -7.84
N GLY A 108 1.44 -2.49 -6.93
CA GLY A 108 1.83 -1.13 -7.26
C GLY A 108 3.34 -1.04 -7.47
N THR A 109 3.78 -0.47 -8.58
CA THR A 109 5.19 -0.31 -8.91
C THR A 109 5.64 1.15 -8.80
N TYR A 110 6.96 1.37 -8.87
CA TYR A 110 7.53 2.70 -8.68
C TYR A 110 7.30 3.63 -9.88
N PHE A 111 7.29 3.11 -11.12
CA PHE A 111 7.00 3.91 -12.34
C PHE A 111 6.17 3.14 -13.38
N GLY A 112 5.86 1.88 -13.14
CA GLY A 112 5.18 1.01 -14.09
C GLY A 112 3.66 0.93 -13.88
N GLY A 113 3.09 1.76 -12.97
CA GLY A 113 1.67 1.72 -12.63
C GLY A 113 1.28 0.49 -11.82
N LEU A 114 0.12 -0.05 -12.09
CA LEU A 114 -0.51 -1.14 -11.38
C LEU A 114 -0.51 -2.42 -12.19
N ASN A 115 -0.10 -3.53 -11.57
CA ASN A 115 -0.15 -4.87 -12.14
C ASN A 115 -1.18 -5.71 -11.40
N TYR A 116 -1.91 -6.52 -12.12
CA TYR A 116 -2.87 -7.46 -11.56
C TYR A 116 -2.53 -8.89 -11.98
N TYR A 117 -2.44 -9.77 -11.01
CA TYR A 117 -2.24 -11.21 -11.19
C TYR A 117 -3.42 -11.97 -10.61
N HIS A 118 -3.95 -12.92 -11.37
CA HIS A 118 -4.97 -13.83 -10.87
C HIS A 118 -4.54 -15.29 -11.14
N PRO A 119 -4.62 -16.21 -10.14
CA PRO A 119 -4.14 -17.59 -10.28
C PRO A 119 -4.71 -18.35 -11.48
N ILE A 120 -5.96 -18.06 -11.86
CA ILE A 120 -6.64 -18.72 -12.99
C ILE A 120 -6.11 -18.21 -14.35
N ARG A 121 -5.60 -16.98 -14.43
CA ARG A 121 -5.18 -16.36 -15.71
C ARG A 121 -3.69 -16.45 -15.98
N ASN A 122 -2.90 -16.70 -14.95
CA ASN A 122 -1.42 -16.88 -14.98
C ASN A 122 -0.64 -15.80 -15.75
N ARG A 123 -1.19 -14.56 -15.85
CA ARG A 123 -0.58 -13.41 -16.54
C ARG A 123 -0.90 -12.12 -15.79
N PHE A 124 0.06 -11.19 -15.76
CA PHE A 124 -0.19 -9.85 -15.24
C PHE A 124 -0.98 -9.00 -16.24
N LYS A 125 -1.97 -8.26 -15.74
CA LYS A 125 -2.62 -7.17 -16.46
C LYS A 125 -2.04 -5.86 -15.94
N ASN A 126 -1.47 -5.06 -16.82
CA ASN A 126 -0.88 -3.78 -16.46
C ASN A 126 -1.89 -2.65 -16.63
N ILE A 127 -2.00 -1.80 -15.62
CA ILE A 127 -2.84 -0.61 -15.60
C ILE A 127 -1.90 0.57 -15.32
N GLN A 128 -1.84 1.52 -16.25
CA GLN A 128 -0.91 2.63 -16.22
C GLN A 128 -1.64 3.95 -16.50
N ARG A 129 -1.00 5.06 -16.16
CA ARG A 129 -1.43 6.37 -16.58
C ARG A 129 -1.34 6.49 -18.11
N ILE A 130 -2.45 6.85 -18.75
CA ILE A 130 -2.53 7.13 -20.17
C ILE A 130 -3.01 8.58 -20.31
N PRO A 131 -2.20 9.50 -20.86
CA PRO A 131 -2.59 10.89 -21.06
C PRO A 131 -3.94 11.02 -21.80
N TYR A 132 -4.78 11.93 -21.35
CA TYR A 132 -6.09 12.26 -21.94
C TYR A 132 -7.12 11.11 -21.95
N LYS A 133 -6.90 10.03 -21.16
CA LYS A 133 -7.86 8.94 -20.98
C LYS A 133 -8.22 8.78 -19.50
N ASN A 134 -9.39 8.20 -19.24
CA ASN A 134 -9.74 7.74 -17.91
C ASN A 134 -8.83 6.55 -17.53
N SER A 135 -7.81 6.83 -16.79
CA SER A 135 -6.76 5.88 -16.40
C SER A 135 -6.19 6.25 -15.04
N LEU A 136 -5.23 5.51 -14.54
CA LEU A 136 -4.50 5.86 -13.32
C LEU A 136 -3.91 7.28 -13.43
N SER A 137 -3.95 8.07 -12.35
CA SER A 137 -3.51 9.47 -12.33
C SER A 137 -1.99 9.62 -12.34
N ASP A 138 -1.28 8.66 -11.74
CA ASP A 138 0.19 8.59 -11.72
C ASP A 138 0.67 7.14 -11.63
N ASN A 139 1.84 6.83 -12.19
CA ASN A 139 2.40 5.47 -12.25
C ASN A 139 3.15 5.04 -10.98
N VAL A 140 3.38 5.95 -10.04
CA VAL A 140 4.01 5.62 -8.75
C VAL A 140 2.92 5.27 -7.73
N VAL A 141 2.59 3.99 -7.62
CA VAL A 141 1.54 3.50 -6.71
C VAL A 141 2.11 3.18 -5.34
N SER A 142 1.64 3.88 -4.32
CA SER A 142 2.14 3.80 -2.94
C SER A 142 1.34 2.85 -2.04
N CYS A 143 0.00 2.86 -2.16
CA CYS A 143 -0.89 2.02 -1.37
C CYS A 143 -2.13 1.62 -2.15
N ILE A 144 -2.77 0.52 -1.74
CA ILE A 144 -4.00 -0.01 -2.35
C ILE A 144 -4.87 -0.57 -1.23
N THR A 145 -6.18 -0.27 -1.28
CA THR A 145 -7.17 -0.84 -0.37
C THR A 145 -8.48 -1.11 -1.11
N GLU A 146 -9.21 -2.17 -0.74
CA GLU A 146 -10.50 -2.53 -1.33
C GLU A 146 -11.64 -2.05 -0.42
N ASP A 147 -12.74 -1.56 -1.02
CA ASP A 147 -13.97 -1.27 -0.30
C ASP A 147 -14.98 -2.44 -0.37
N LYS A 148 -16.08 -2.37 0.39
CA LYS A 148 -17.13 -3.41 0.39
C LYS A 148 -17.77 -3.67 -0.98
N ASP A 149 -17.75 -2.67 -1.87
CA ASP A 149 -18.31 -2.76 -3.21
C ASP A 149 -17.30 -3.33 -4.23
N LYS A 150 -16.11 -3.75 -3.75
CA LYS A 150 -14.99 -4.29 -4.52
C LYS A 150 -14.29 -3.26 -5.42
N ASN A 151 -14.46 -1.99 -5.13
CA ASN A 151 -13.65 -0.96 -5.76
C ASN A 151 -12.29 -0.85 -5.08
N LEU A 152 -11.28 -0.38 -5.79
CA LEU A 152 -9.96 -0.15 -5.25
C LEU A 152 -9.70 1.34 -5.04
N TRP A 153 -9.30 1.67 -3.84
CA TRP A 153 -8.74 2.96 -3.48
C TRP A 153 -7.22 2.89 -3.62
N ILE A 154 -6.66 3.66 -4.55
CA ILE A 154 -5.26 3.57 -4.96
C ILE A 154 -4.59 4.91 -4.72
N GLY A 155 -3.67 4.94 -3.76
CA GLY A 155 -2.85 6.11 -3.48
C GLY A 155 -1.64 6.15 -4.42
N THR A 156 -1.35 7.35 -4.93
CA THR A 156 -0.20 7.61 -5.80
C THR A 156 0.72 8.67 -5.21
N ASN A 157 1.93 8.80 -5.77
CA ASN A 157 2.93 9.70 -5.21
C ASN A 157 2.68 11.17 -5.57
N ASP A 158 2.19 11.45 -6.79
CA ASP A 158 1.95 12.81 -7.27
C ASP A 158 0.58 13.00 -7.94
N GLY A 159 -0.17 11.93 -8.12
CA GLY A 159 -1.49 11.93 -8.78
C GLY A 159 -2.68 11.90 -7.82
N GLY A 160 -2.46 12.07 -6.51
CA GLY A 160 -3.52 12.03 -5.51
C GLY A 160 -4.09 10.62 -5.29
N LEU A 161 -5.36 10.55 -4.90
CA LEU A 161 -6.09 9.32 -4.64
C LEU A 161 -6.97 8.96 -5.82
N ASN A 162 -6.95 7.69 -6.22
CA ASN A 162 -7.79 7.12 -7.27
C ASN A 162 -8.79 6.14 -6.68
N LEU A 163 -10.05 6.23 -7.09
CA LEU A 163 -11.05 5.19 -6.91
C LEU A 163 -11.24 4.45 -8.23
N TYR A 164 -10.85 3.19 -8.27
CA TYR A 164 -11.01 2.32 -9.44
C TYR A 164 -12.21 1.39 -9.26
N ASN A 165 -13.21 1.56 -10.10
CA ASN A 165 -14.34 0.65 -10.15
C ASN A 165 -13.96 -0.60 -10.97
N THR A 166 -13.83 -1.74 -10.30
CA THR A 166 -13.36 -3.00 -10.92
C THR A 166 -14.34 -3.58 -11.93
N LYS A 167 -15.65 -3.27 -11.81
CA LYS A 167 -16.70 -3.74 -12.72
C LYS A 167 -16.72 -2.93 -14.01
N THR A 168 -16.72 -1.59 -13.91
CA THR A 168 -16.79 -0.69 -15.07
C THR A 168 -15.42 -0.36 -15.64
N GLN A 169 -14.34 -0.64 -14.90
CA GLN A 169 -12.95 -0.28 -15.21
C GLN A 169 -12.72 1.23 -15.34
N GLN A 170 -13.52 2.04 -14.63
CA GLN A 170 -13.42 3.50 -14.64
C GLN A 170 -12.72 4.01 -13.38
N PHE A 171 -11.99 5.11 -13.53
CA PHE A 171 -11.32 5.82 -12.45
C PHE A 171 -12.08 7.10 -12.09
N THR A 172 -12.18 7.39 -10.80
CA THR A 172 -12.46 8.70 -10.23
C THR A 172 -11.22 9.19 -9.51
N HIS A 173 -10.82 10.44 -9.75
CA HIS A 173 -9.61 11.02 -9.17
C HIS A 173 -9.96 12.06 -8.12
N TYR A 174 -9.26 12.00 -7.00
CA TYR A 174 -9.27 13.02 -5.94
C TYR A 174 -7.88 13.63 -5.88
N ILE A 175 -7.76 14.84 -6.41
CA ILE A 175 -6.48 15.53 -6.63
C ILE A 175 -6.58 16.90 -5.97
N LEU A 176 -5.52 17.31 -5.24
CA LEU A 176 -5.40 18.68 -4.72
C LEU A 176 -5.36 19.65 -5.90
N GLN A 177 -6.30 20.59 -5.93
CA GLN A 177 -6.31 21.72 -6.85
C GLN A 177 -5.73 22.95 -6.14
N GLU A 178 -5.00 23.79 -6.87
CA GLU A 178 -4.30 24.96 -6.29
C GLU A 178 -5.26 25.93 -5.60
N ASP A 179 -6.50 26.02 -6.08
CA ASP A 179 -7.54 26.92 -5.55
C ASP A 179 -8.34 26.32 -4.37
N GLU A 180 -8.13 25.04 -4.02
CA GLU A 180 -8.93 24.30 -3.03
C GLU A 180 -8.10 23.84 -1.81
N ARG A 181 -7.02 24.53 -1.45
CA ARG A 181 -6.09 24.13 -0.38
C ARG A 181 -6.73 23.97 1.00
N GLU A 182 -7.88 24.59 1.25
CA GLU A 182 -8.58 24.47 2.53
C GLU A 182 -9.69 23.39 2.53
N ILE A 183 -10.14 22.91 1.36
CA ILE A 183 -11.31 22.05 1.22
C ILE A 183 -10.99 20.70 0.56
N GLY A 184 -9.81 20.55 -0.02
CA GLY A 184 -9.39 19.39 -0.79
C GLY A 184 -8.53 18.39 -0.02
N ILE A 185 -7.94 17.45 -0.75
CA ILE A 185 -6.94 16.53 -0.21
C ILE A 185 -5.68 17.33 0.20
N GLY A 186 -5.12 17.07 1.37
CA GLY A 186 -4.01 17.86 1.91
C GLY A 186 -2.72 17.82 1.07
N SER A 187 -2.51 16.74 0.30
CA SER A 187 -1.39 16.57 -0.62
C SER A 187 -1.69 15.50 -1.65
N ASN A 188 -1.16 15.64 -2.88
CA ASN A 188 -1.26 14.61 -3.92
C ASN A 188 -0.34 13.40 -3.68
N ASN A 189 0.52 13.46 -2.68
CA ASN A 189 1.43 12.39 -2.32
C ASN A 189 0.81 11.51 -1.24
N ILE A 190 0.04 10.50 -1.66
CA ILE A 190 -0.70 9.61 -0.77
C ILE A 190 0.23 8.51 -0.23
N LYS A 191 0.11 8.20 1.05
CA LYS A 191 0.92 7.16 1.72
C LYS A 191 0.09 6.04 2.32
N ALA A 192 -1.11 6.36 2.83
CA ALA A 192 -1.99 5.38 3.44
C ALA A 192 -3.46 5.71 3.14
N VAL A 193 -4.27 4.68 3.03
CA VAL A 193 -5.73 4.80 2.87
C VAL A 193 -6.41 3.78 3.77
N TYR A 194 -7.38 4.23 4.55
CA TYR A 194 -8.27 3.37 5.33
C TYR A 194 -9.74 3.72 5.01
N VAL A 195 -10.54 2.71 4.66
CA VAL A 195 -11.96 2.86 4.34
C VAL A 195 -12.80 2.40 5.54
N ASP A 196 -13.52 3.35 6.14
CA ASP A 196 -14.52 3.06 7.17
C ASP A 196 -15.89 2.87 6.51
N GLU A 197 -16.25 1.62 6.32
CA GLU A 197 -17.50 1.24 5.64
C GLU A 197 -18.74 1.57 6.47
N GLN A 198 -18.63 1.58 7.80
CA GLN A 198 -19.76 1.86 8.70
C GLN A 198 -20.13 3.34 8.67
N LYS A 199 -19.12 4.20 8.60
CA LYS A 199 -19.29 5.66 8.62
C LYS A 199 -19.33 6.26 7.21
N SER A 200 -19.10 5.47 6.14
CA SER A 200 -18.94 5.92 4.75
C SER A 200 -17.83 6.99 4.61
N LEU A 201 -16.73 6.81 5.33
CA LEU A 201 -15.57 7.69 5.33
C LEU A 201 -14.34 7.01 4.72
N VAL A 202 -13.47 7.81 4.11
CA VAL A 202 -12.13 7.38 3.69
C VAL A 202 -11.12 8.29 4.37
N TYR A 203 -10.21 7.68 5.13
CA TYR A 203 -9.10 8.37 5.78
C TYR A 203 -7.85 8.23 4.91
N ILE A 204 -7.23 9.36 4.62
CA ILE A 204 -6.15 9.48 3.64
C ILE A 204 -4.94 10.08 4.35
N GLY A 205 -3.89 9.28 4.53
CA GLY A 205 -2.61 9.73 5.04
C GLY A 205 -1.71 10.19 3.89
N THR A 206 -1.12 11.36 4.04
CA THR A 206 -0.33 11.99 2.98
C THR A 206 1.11 12.27 3.42
N HIS A 207 1.98 12.54 2.46
CA HIS A 207 3.26 13.18 2.70
C HIS A 207 3.09 14.69 2.64
N ALA A 208 3.46 15.38 3.72
CA ALA A 208 3.43 16.84 3.85
C ALA A 208 2.03 17.49 3.72
N GLY A 209 0.94 16.74 4.00
CA GLY A 209 -0.43 17.28 3.98
C GLY A 209 -1.29 16.74 5.11
N GLY A 210 -0.73 15.93 6.01
CA GLY A 210 -1.41 15.39 7.18
C GLY A 210 -2.40 14.29 6.87
N LEU A 211 -3.53 14.31 7.59
CA LEU A 211 -4.66 13.40 7.47
C LEU A 211 -5.81 14.12 6.76
N THR A 212 -6.34 13.52 5.71
CA THR A 212 -7.60 13.98 5.08
C THR A 212 -8.71 12.95 5.31
N VAL A 213 -9.91 13.45 5.60
CA VAL A 213 -11.13 12.64 5.75
C VAL A 213 -12.07 12.98 4.60
N LEU A 214 -12.36 11.99 3.75
CA LEU A 214 -13.31 12.11 2.64
C LEU A 214 -14.65 11.49 3.02
N HIS A 215 -15.72 12.26 2.94
CA HIS A 215 -17.10 11.79 3.06
C HIS A 215 -17.57 11.23 1.71
N ARG A 216 -17.67 9.90 1.59
CA ARG A 216 -18.00 9.22 0.31
C ARG A 216 -19.33 9.68 -0.29
N ASN A 217 -20.33 9.97 0.53
CA ASN A 217 -21.68 10.32 0.09
C ASN A 217 -21.79 11.75 -0.46
N SER A 218 -21.06 12.70 0.11
CA SER A 218 -21.11 14.13 -0.27
C SER A 218 -19.93 14.54 -1.15
N GLY A 219 -18.85 13.77 -1.14
CA GLY A 219 -17.58 14.17 -1.75
C GLY A 219 -16.80 15.24 -0.96
N GLN A 220 -17.33 15.69 0.17
CA GLN A 220 -16.65 16.69 1.00
C GLN A 220 -15.40 16.11 1.64
N MET A 221 -14.36 16.93 1.76
CA MET A 221 -13.11 16.59 2.40
C MET A 221 -12.82 17.55 3.55
N GLU A 222 -12.16 17.01 4.58
CA GLU A 222 -11.65 17.78 5.72
C GLU A 222 -10.21 17.35 5.96
N SER A 223 -9.28 18.30 5.98
CA SER A 223 -7.84 18.03 6.15
C SER A 223 -7.33 18.54 7.48
N PHE A 224 -6.54 17.70 8.17
CA PHE A 224 -5.90 17.97 9.44
C PHE A 224 -4.39 17.98 9.26
N ASN A 225 -3.77 19.11 9.63
CA ASN A 225 -2.33 19.33 9.57
C ASN A 225 -1.83 19.99 10.86
N GLN A 226 -0.56 20.34 10.94
CA GLN A 226 0.03 20.97 12.13
C GLN A 226 -0.50 22.38 12.39
N LEU A 227 -1.04 23.07 11.39
CA LEU A 227 -1.54 24.44 11.52
C LEU A 227 -2.97 24.49 12.09
N ASN A 228 -3.80 23.49 11.79
CA ASN A 228 -5.22 23.48 12.15
C ASN A 228 -5.61 22.38 13.14
N SER A 229 -4.66 21.57 13.62
CA SER A 229 -4.94 20.46 14.54
C SER A 229 -3.75 20.17 15.48
N GLN A 230 -3.92 19.18 16.39
CA GLN A 230 -2.85 18.69 17.26
C GLN A 230 -2.01 17.58 16.58
N LEU A 231 -2.06 17.41 15.26
CA LEU A 231 -1.24 16.47 14.53
C LEU A 231 0.23 16.91 14.61
N VAL A 232 1.08 16.05 15.18
CA VAL A 232 2.48 16.40 15.46
C VAL A 232 3.40 16.32 14.24
N ASN A 233 2.96 15.65 13.16
CA ASN A 233 3.72 15.52 11.93
C ASN A 233 2.81 15.29 10.72
N GLU A 234 3.01 16.03 9.63
CA GLU A 234 2.18 15.99 8.43
C GLU A 234 2.48 14.82 7.49
N ASN A 235 3.47 13.98 7.84
CA ASN A 235 3.77 12.77 7.09
C ASN A 235 3.08 11.57 7.75
N VAL A 236 1.91 11.19 7.25
CA VAL A 236 1.11 10.06 7.76
C VAL A 236 1.29 8.87 6.83
N TYR A 237 2.08 7.88 7.28
CA TYR A 237 2.47 6.71 6.48
C TYR A 237 1.64 5.45 6.71
N ALA A 238 0.88 5.40 7.81
CA ALA A 238 0.03 4.26 8.14
C ALA A 238 -1.23 4.73 8.88
N ILE A 239 -2.34 4.06 8.63
CA ILE A 239 -3.63 4.28 9.30
C ILE A 239 -4.20 2.91 9.65
N LEU A 240 -4.48 2.67 10.94
CA LEU A 240 -5.07 1.42 11.42
C LEU A 240 -6.18 1.72 12.42
N PRO A 241 -7.35 1.08 12.32
CA PRO A 241 -8.40 1.21 13.33
C PRO A 241 -8.00 0.48 14.62
N ASP A 242 -8.30 1.08 15.77
CA ASP A 242 -8.21 0.41 17.06
C ASP A 242 -9.58 -0.20 17.45
N LYS A 243 -9.59 -0.98 18.55
CA LYS A 243 -10.82 -1.60 19.06
C LYS A 243 -11.78 -0.59 19.71
N GLY A 244 -11.30 0.61 20.03
CA GLY A 244 -12.06 1.68 20.67
C GLY A 244 -12.72 2.66 19.69
N GLY A 245 -12.56 2.44 18.37
CA GLY A 245 -13.10 3.31 17.32
C GLY A 245 -12.22 4.50 16.98
N ASN A 246 -11.02 4.59 17.56
CA ASN A 246 -10.00 5.55 17.14
C ASN A 246 -9.15 4.97 15.99
N LEU A 247 -8.36 5.83 15.36
CA LEU A 247 -7.37 5.44 14.35
C LEU A 247 -5.96 5.66 14.89
N LEU A 248 -5.12 4.65 14.77
CA LEU A 248 -3.69 4.75 15.01
C LEU A 248 -3.01 5.22 13.72
N LEU A 249 -2.33 6.35 13.81
CA LEU A 249 -1.60 6.98 12.71
C LEU A 249 -0.11 6.80 12.93
N GLY A 250 0.55 6.09 12.03
CA GLY A 250 2.02 6.05 11.97
C GLY A 250 2.53 7.28 11.23
N THR A 251 3.16 8.22 11.94
CA THR A 251 3.78 9.39 11.33
C THR A 251 5.30 9.23 11.23
N LEU A 252 5.98 10.19 10.60
CA LEU A 252 7.44 10.15 10.50
C LEU A 252 8.12 10.21 11.88
N SER A 253 7.51 10.89 12.86
CA SER A 253 8.15 11.17 14.15
C SER A 253 7.48 10.51 15.35
N ALA A 254 6.23 10.01 15.22
CA ALA A 254 5.47 9.49 16.35
C ALA A 254 4.34 8.54 15.91
N LEU A 255 3.87 7.74 16.85
CA LEU A 255 2.57 7.07 16.80
C LEU A 255 1.52 8.01 17.41
N VAL A 256 0.42 8.24 16.69
CA VAL A 256 -0.63 9.18 17.08
C VAL A 256 -1.98 8.48 17.08
N SER A 257 -2.78 8.66 18.13
CA SER A 257 -4.18 8.25 18.16
C SER A 257 -5.07 9.41 17.70
N PHE A 258 -5.88 9.17 16.69
CA PHE A 258 -6.90 10.11 16.22
C PHE A 258 -8.29 9.63 16.63
N ASN A 259 -9.05 10.49 17.32
CA ASN A 259 -10.46 10.27 17.63
C ASN A 259 -11.33 10.94 16.57
N PRO A 260 -12.03 10.17 15.72
CA PRO A 260 -12.82 10.75 14.61
C PRO A 260 -14.03 11.57 15.07
N GLU A 261 -14.62 11.25 16.24
CA GLU A 261 -15.80 11.95 16.76
C GLU A 261 -15.44 13.31 17.36
N LYS A 262 -14.33 13.34 18.10
CA LYS A 262 -13.82 14.57 18.74
C LYS A 262 -12.90 15.36 17.83
N LYS A 263 -12.49 14.81 16.72
CA LYS A 263 -11.48 15.35 15.79
C LYS A 263 -10.18 15.74 16.51
N SER A 264 -9.77 14.93 17.50
CA SER A 264 -8.63 15.21 18.37
C SER A 264 -7.52 14.19 18.18
N PHE A 265 -6.28 14.64 18.34
CA PHE A 265 -5.06 13.85 18.20
C PHE A 265 -4.36 13.73 19.54
N THR A 266 -3.83 12.55 19.84
CA THR A 266 -3.03 12.28 21.05
C THR A 266 -1.79 11.47 20.65
N THR A 267 -0.62 11.97 20.98
CA THR A 267 0.64 11.24 20.78
C THR A 267 0.76 10.11 21.78
N ILE A 268 1.18 8.92 21.34
CA ILE A 268 1.36 7.69 22.12
C ILE A 268 2.85 7.50 22.43
#